data_d34152a1171ba3b8992262ddc1e2640f
#
_entry.id   d34152a1171ba3b8992262ddc1e2640f
#
_cell.length_a   1.000
_cell.length_b   1.000
_cell.length_c   1.000
_cell.angle_alpha   90.00
_cell.angle_beta   90.00
_cell.angle_gamma   90.00
#
_symmetry.space_group_name_H-M   'P 1'
#
loop_
_entity.id
_entity.type
_entity.pdbx_description
1 polymer ?
#
loop_
_entity_poly.entity_id
_entity_poly.type
_entity_poly.pdbx_seq_one_letter_code
_entity_poly.pdbx_strand_id
1 'polypeptide(L)'
;MLAATLAKRVQALRVAQALTARQRTTRALTARQRSSSTRKPREKLYSITGTTSGTTSTSQTRGHTLKTDTPPSGGGKDTAPQPVETLLAALIGCEGATADFVARMLRTKIRSIDFELEASRDPQGAAHLPVDAPAPSVSRLTRIWGVANVSIDADDATIEKIGRIVHERCPVANMVVASGCSLEIEWRRAAE
;
A
#
# COMPACT_ATOMS: atom_id res chain seq x y z
N MET A 1 26.13 47.03 -54.55
CA MET A 1 25.42 47.47 -53.36
C MET A 1 24.05 46.76 -53.18
N LEU A 2 23.28 46.46 -54.22
CA LEU A 2 21.94 45.78 -54.02
C LEU A 2 21.94 44.38 -53.45
N ALA A 3 22.94 43.55 -53.81
CA ALA A 3 22.99 42.13 -53.33
C ALA A 3 23.17 41.98 -51.79
N ALA A 4 23.94 42.88 -51.18
CA ALA A 4 24.18 42.85 -49.71
C ALA A 4 22.90 43.24 -48.90
N THR A 5 22.08 44.12 -49.48
CA THR A 5 20.82 44.57 -48.87
C THR A 5 19.76 43.46 -48.91
N LEU A 6 19.71 42.69 -50.00
CA LEU A 6 18.79 41.58 -50.17
C LEU A 6 19.11 40.42 -49.21
N ALA A 7 20.40 40.10 -49.06
CA ALA A 7 20.85 39.07 -48.13
C ALA A 7 20.48 39.39 -46.67
N LYS A 8 20.65 40.65 -46.24
CA LYS A 8 20.25 41.09 -44.88
C LYS A 8 18.75 41.00 -44.66
N ARG A 9 17.91 41.31 -45.65
CA ARG A 9 16.45 41.19 -45.56
C ARG A 9 15.98 39.73 -45.45
N VAL A 10 16.60 38.81 -46.21
CA VAL A 10 16.29 37.37 -46.13
C VAL A 10 16.69 36.78 -44.78
N GLN A 11 17.82 37.21 -44.22
CA GLN A 11 18.28 36.77 -42.94
C GLN A 11 17.37 37.27 -41.79
N ALA A 12 16.89 38.51 -41.85
CA ALA A 12 15.94 39.07 -40.89
C ALA A 12 14.58 38.34 -40.92
N LEU A 13 14.09 37.98 -42.10
CA LEU A 13 12.86 37.17 -42.23
C LEU A 13 12.99 35.76 -41.64
N ARG A 14 14.12 35.08 -41.84
CA ARG A 14 14.36 33.77 -41.27
C ARG A 14 14.45 33.82 -39.73
N VAL A 15 15.05 34.83 -39.14
CA VAL A 15 15.11 35.02 -37.69
C VAL A 15 13.73 35.29 -37.10
N ALA A 16 12.91 36.12 -37.76
CA ALA A 16 11.55 36.41 -37.32
C ALA A 16 10.66 35.15 -37.37
N GLN A 17 10.77 34.34 -38.43
CA GLN A 17 10.05 33.06 -38.53
C GLN A 17 10.47 32.04 -37.50
N ALA A 18 11.75 31.96 -37.14
CA ALA A 18 12.27 31.08 -36.08
C ALA A 18 11.77 31.50 -34.69
N LEU A 19 11.68 32.81 -34.44
CA LEU A 19 11.15 33.33 -33.16
C LEU A 19 9.65 33.04 -32.99
N THR A 20 8.85 33.18 -34.06
CA THR A 20 7.42 32.85 -34.01
C THR A 20 7.18 31.35 -33.87
N ALA A 21 8.00 30.49 -34.45
CA ALA A 21 7.93 29.04 -34.29
C ALA A 21 8.26 28.65 -32.84
N ARG A 22 9.32 29.20 -32.23
CA ARG A 22 9.69 28.98 -30.82
C ARG A 22 8.59 29.42 -29.85
N GLN A 23 7.94 30.57 -30.11
CA GLN A 23 6.83 31.05 -29.26
C GLN A 23 5.59 30.17 -29.36
N ARG A 24 5.30 29.59 -30.53
CA ARG A 24 4.21 28.62 -30.70
C ARG A 24 4.47 27.32 -29.98
N THR A 25 5.71 26.81 -29.98
CA THR A 25 6.10 25.57 -29.27
C THR A 25 6.06 25.74 -27.76
N THR A 26 6.53 26.89 -27.24
CA THR A 26 6.47 27.18 -25.79
C THR A 26 5.03 27.38 -25.33
N ARG A 27 4.16 27.98 -26.13
CA ARG A 27 2.74 28.17 -25.79
C ARG A 27 1.94 26.86 -25.85
N ALA A 28 2.32 25.92 -26.71
CA ALA A 28 1.74 24.58 -26.77
C ALA A 28 2.18 23.69 -25.59
N LEU A 29 3.43 23.80 -25.14
CA LEU A 29 3.96 23.10 -23.98
C LEU A 29 3.31 23.60 -22.67
N THR A 30 3.14 24.91 -22.51
CA THR A 30 2.47 25.51 -21.35
C THR A 30 0.97 25.22 -21.32
N ALA A 31 0.31 25.10 -22.46
CA ALA A 31 -1.11 24.71 -22.53
C ALA A 31 -1.31 23.24 -22.17
N ARG A 32 -0.37 22.36 -22.53
CA ARG A 32 -0.44 20.92 -22.17
C ARG A 32 -0.20 20.66 -20.69
N GLN A 33 0.59 21.49 -20.00
CA GLN A 33 0.80 21.41 -18.55
C GLN A 33 -0.38 21.96 -17.73
N ARG A 34 -1.28 22.74 -18.28
CA ARG A 34 -2.44 23.32 -17.57
C ARG A 34 -3.66 22.40 -17.50
N SER A 35 -3.65 21.23 -18.13
CA SER A 35 -4.77 20.27 -18.10
C SER A 35 -4.57 19.11 -17.12
N SER A 36 -3.59 19.14 -16.23
CA SER A 36 -3.62 18.27 -15.06
C SER A 36 -4.70 18.80 -14.12
N SER A 37 -5.93 18.37 -14.36
CA SER A 37 -7.02 18.51 -13.42
C SER A 37 -6.53 18.04 -12.04
N THR A 38 -6.27 18.96 -11.14
CA THR A 38 -6.04 18.69 -9.72
C THR A 38 -7.37 18.24 -9.10
N ARG A 39 -7.85 17.06 -9.49
CA ARG A 39 -8.95 16.41 -8.82
C ARG A 39 -8.43 16.12 -7.41
N LYS A 40 -8.97 16.85 -6.40
CA LYS A 40 -8.68 16.53 -5.00
C LYS A 40 -8.82 15.02 -4.81
N PRO A 41 -7.85 14.34 -4.16
CA PRO A 41 -7.98 12.93 -3.86
C PRO A 41 -9.33 12.69 -3.20
N ARG A 42 -10.10 11.73 -3.71
CA ARG A 42 -11.41 11.39 -3.15
C ARG A 42 -11.14 10.54 -1.91
N GLU A 43 -11.17 11.16 -0.73
CA GLU A 43 -10.99 10.46 0.53
C GLU A 43 -12.09 9.41 0.71
N LYS A 44 -11.69 8.20 1.12
CA LYS A 44 -12.61 7.14 1.52
C LYS A 44 -12.61 7.06 3.03
N LEU A 45 -13.75 7.33 3.64
CA LEU A 45 -13.92 7.30 5.09
C LEU A 45 -14.26 5.88 5.57
N TYR A 46 -13.71 5.51 6.70
CA TYR A 46 -14.01 4.29 7.43
C TYR A 46 -14.42 4.66 8.85
N SER A 47 -15.43 3.97 9.40
CA SER A 47 -15.92 4.21 10.75
C SER A 47 -16.09 2.88 11.48
N ILE A 48 -15.67 2.84 12.71
CA ILE A 48 -15.80 1.73 13.63
C ILE A 48 -16.08 2.29 15.04
N THR A 49 -16.92 1.62 15.79
CA THR A 49 -17.16 1.89 17.21
C THR A 49 -16.79 0.66 18.03
N GLY A 50 -16.44 0.83 19.30
CA GLY A 50 -16.06 -0.32 20.13
C GLY A 50 -16.12 -0.03 21.61
N THR A 51 -16.22 -1.08 22.39
CA THR A 51 -16.20 -1.06 23.84
C THR A 51 -15.19 -2.08 24.35
N THR A 52 -14.44 -1.74 25.38
CA THR A 52 -13.50 -2.64 26.06
C THR A 52 -13.93 -2.87 27.50
N SER A 53 -13.72 -4.10 27.99
CA SER A 53 -13.88 -4.47 29.40
C SER A 53 -12.70 -5.37 29.79
N GLY A 54 -11.79 -4.85 30.59
CA GLY A 54 -10.50 -5.50 30.83
C GLY A 54 -9.72 -5.63 29.53
N THR A 55 -9.31 -6.85 29.20
CA THR A 55 -8.57 -7.17 27.96
C THR A 55 -9.46 -7.49 26.77
N THR A 56 -10.75 -7.73 26.99
CA THR A 56 -11.72 -8.07 25.94
C THR A 56 -12.22 -6.81 25.26
N SER A 57 -12.25 -6.79 23.93
CA SER A 57 -12.93 -5.74 23.16
C SER A 57 -14.01 -6.31 22.24
N THR A 58 -15.03 -5.49 21.98
CA THR A 58 -16.05 -5.75 20.96
C THR A 58 -16.21 -4.49 20.11
N SER A 59 -16.00 -4.62 18.82
CA SER A 59 -16.11 -3.51 17.88
C SER A 59 -17.17 -3.78 16.81
N GLN A 60 -17.81 -2.72 16.31
CA GLN A 60 -18.88 -2.77 15.33
C GLN A 60 -18.56 -1.88 14.14
N THR A 61 -18.70 -2.41 12.93
CA THR A 61 -18.59 -1.65 11.69
C THR A 61 -19.53 -2.21 10.63
N ARG A 62 -20.37 -1.39 10.03
CA ARG A 62 -21.29 -1.75 8.93
C ARG A 62 -22.08 -3.05 9.18
N GLY A 63 -22.53 -3.29 10.43
CA GLY A 63 -23.28 -4.52 10.79
C GLY A 63 -22.39 -5.74 11.09
N HIS A 64 -21.08 -5.64 11.01
CA HIS A 64 -20.14 -6.70 11.41
C HIS A 64 -19.60 -6.47 12.80
N THR A 65 -19.41 -7.58 13.54
CA THR A 65 -18.83 -7.58 14.88
C THR A 65 -17.43 -8.18 14.83
N LEU A 66 -16.48 -7.51 15.44
CA LEU A 66 -15.11 -7.98 15.70
C LEU A 66 -14.90 -8.09 17.20
N LYS A 67 -14.28 -9.17 17.64
CA LYS A 67 -13.90 -9.36 19.05
C LYS A 67 -12.40 -9.63 19.16
N THR A 68 -11.78 -9.13 20.22
CA THR A 68 -10.41 -9.48 20.59
C THR A 68 -10.32 -9.71 22.09
N ASP A 69 -9.38 -10.54 22.50
CA ASP A 69 -9.02 -10.76 23.88
C ASP A 69 -7.51 -11.02 23.96
N THR A 70 -6.98 -11.23 25.17
CA THR A 70 -5.60 -11.68 25.38
C THR A 70 -5.60 -13.03 26.11
N PRO A 71 -4.54 -13.84 25.95
CA PRO A 71 -4.39 -15.08 26.71
C PRO A 71 -4.20 -14.80 28.21
N PRO A 72 -4.34 -15.83 29.08
CA PRO A 72 -4.16 -15.68 30.52
C PRO A 72 -2.80 -15.11 30.94
N SER A 73 -1.74 -15.38 30.16
CA SER A 73 -0.40 -14.78 30.37
C SER A 73 -0.38 -13.25 30.19
N GLY A 74 -1.35 -12.70 29.45
CA GLY A 74 -1.56 -11.27 29.28
C GLY A 74 -2.72 -10.71 30.12
N GLY A 75 -3.22 -11.48 31.08
CA GLY A 75 -4.31 -11.08 31.99
C GLY A 75 -5.72 -11.24 31.41
N GLY A 76 -5.86 -11.91 30.26
CA GLY A 76 -7.13 -12.17 29.60
C GLY A 76 -7.71 -13.56 29.86
N LYS A 77 -8.67 -13.96 29.03
CA LYS A 77 -9.38 -15.24 29.12
C LYS A 77 -9.29 -16.08 27.84
N ASP A 78 -8.59 -15.58 26.83
CA ASP A 78 -8.44 -16.24 25.52
C ASP A 78 -9.78 -16.57 24.85
N THR A 79 -10.75 -15.65 24.95
CA THR A 79 -12.10 -15.83 24.40
C THR A 79 -12.23 -15.37 22.94
N ALA A 80 -11.18 -14.74 22.39
CA ALA A 80 -11.10 -14.28 21.01
C ALA A 80 -9.62 -14.07 20.61
N PRO A 81 -9.32 -13.95 19.31
CA PRO A 81 -7.96 -13.65 18.83
C PRO A 81 -7.37 -12.41 19.50
N GLN A 82 -6.05 -12.40 19.66
CA GLN A 82 -5.35 -11.21 20.15
C GLN A 82 -5.47 -10.03 19.16
N PRO A 83 -5.40 -8.78 19.64
CA PRO A 83 -5.42 -7.61 18.75
C PRO A 83 -4.32 -7.65 17.67
N VAL A 84 -3.14 -8.21 18.00
CA VAL A 84 -2.03 -8.37 17.05
C VAL A 84 -2.35 -9.41 15.97
N GLU A 85 -2.99 -10.52 16.34
CA GLU A 85 -3.46 -11.54 15.38
C GLU A 85 -4.57 -10.99 14.48
N THR A 86 -5.43 -10.12 15.02
CA THR A 86 -6.44 -9.40 14.22
C THR A 86 -5.80 -8.44 13.21
N LEU A 87 -4.66 -7.82 13.54
CA LEU A 87 -3.89 -7.02 12.59
C LEU A 87 -3.34 -7.88 11.45
N LEU A 88 -2.83 -9.09 11.73
CA LEU A 88 -2.39 -10.03 10.70
C LEU A 88 -3.57 -10.50 9.83
N ALA A 89 -4.73 -10.77 10.42
CA ALA A 89 -5.94 -11.09 9.67
C ALA A 89 -6.38 -9.94 8.75
N ALA A 90 -6.27 -8.69 9.21
CA ALA A 90 -6.54 -7.52 8.40
C ALA A 90 -5.55 -7.37 7.23
N LEU A 91 -4.26 -7.68 7.46
CA LEU A 91 -3.25 -7.71 6.41
C LEU A 91 -3.59 -8.76 5.34
N ILE A 92 -3.88 -10.00 5.74
CA ILE A 92 -4.30 -11.08 4.84
C ILE A 92 -5.51 -10.65 3.99
N GLY A 93 -6.57 -10.15 4.63
CA GLY A 93 -7.78 -9.71 3.94
C GLY A 93 -7.54 -8.56 2.96
N CYS A 94 -6.64 -7.63 3.31
CA CYS A 94 -6.30 -6.50 2.46
C CYS A 94 -5.42 -6.91 1.27
N GLU A 95 -4.43 -7.78 1.48
CA GLU A 95 -3.59 -8.32 0.41
C GLU A 95 -4.41 -9.19 -0.56
N GLY A 96 -5.27 -10.08 -0.05
CA GLY A 96 -6.15 -10.88 -0.86
C GLY A 96 -7.10 -10.04 -1.74
N ALA A 97 -7.72 -9.01 -1.17
CA ALA A 97 -8.59 -8.10 -1.93
C ALA A 97 -7.82 -7.30 -2.99
N THR A 98 -6.59 -6.89 -2.67
CA THR A 98 -5.70 -6.18 -3.62
C THR A 98 -5.25 -7.13 -4.73
N ALA A 99 -4.91 -8.37 -4.40
CA ALA A 99 -4.51 -9.40 -5.36
C ALA A 99 -5.62 -9.72 -6.37
N ASP A 100 -6.86 -9.89 -5.89
CA ASP A 100 -8.01 -10.11 -6.77
C ASP A 100 -8.22 -8.94 -7.74
N PHE A 101 -8.11 -7.72 -7.24
CA PHE A 101 -8.17 -6.53 -8.11
C PHE A 101 -7.05 -6.53 -9.16
N VAL A 102 -5.80 -6.81 -8.75
CA VAL A 102 -4.64 -6.84 -9.67
C VAL A 102 -4.78 -7.94 -10.70
N ALA A 103 -5.20 -9.15 -10.30
CA ALA A 103 -5.40 -10.28 -11.21
C ALA A 103 -6.43 -9.95 -12.29
N ARG A 104 -7.56 -9.34 -11.92
CA ARG A 104 -8.56 -8.87 -12.89
C ARG A 104 -8.00 -7.86 -13.88
N MET A 105 -7.15 -6.94 -13.43
CA MET A 105 -6.50 -5.96 -14.33
C MET A 105 -5.49 -6.62 -15.27
N LEU A 106 -4.87 -7.73 -14.85
CA LEU A 106 -3.99 -8.57 -15.67
C LEU A 106 -4.76 -9.60 -16.52
N ARG A 107 -6.10 -9.56 -16.52
CA ARG A 107 -6.99 -10.46 -17.27
C ARG A 107 -6.84 -11.94 -16.87
N THR A 108 -6.51 -12.19 -15.61
CA THR A 108 -6.50 -13.53 -15.02
C THR A 108 -7.41 -13.56 -13.79
N LYS A 109 -7.63 -14.76 -13.23
CA LYS A 109 -8.52 -14.97 -12.08
C LYS A 109 -7.86 -15.83 -11.03
N ILE A 110 -7.70 -15.30 -9.83
CA ILE A 110 -7.30 -16.08 -8.66
C ILE A 110 -8.51 -16.91 -8.19
N ARG A 111 -8.29 -18.20 -7.90
CA ARG A 111 -9.27 -19.09 -7.31
C ARG A 111 -9.24 -19.02 -5.79
N SER A 112 -8.06 -19.12 -5.20
CA SER A 112 -7.81 -18.97 -3.76
C SER A 112 -6.39 -18.48 -3.51
N ILE A 113 -6.18 -17.93 -2.33
CA ILE A 113 -4.85 -17.66 -1.77
C ILE A 113 -4.87 -18.18 -0.34
N ASP A 114 -4.00 -19.11 -0.02
CA ASP A 114 -3.79 -19.60 1.33
C ASP A 114 -2.55 -18.92 1.91
N PHE A 115 -2.76 -18.12 2.95
CA PHE A 115 -1.70 -17.39 3.64
C PHE A 115 -1.27 -18.13 4.90
N GLU A 116 0.03 -18.28 5.08
CA GLU A 116 0.67 -18.72 6.32
C GLU A 116 1.63 -17.62 6.75
N LEU A 117 1.26 -16.85 7.77
CA LEU A 117 2.02 -15.70 8.25
C LEU A 117 2.42 -15.86 9.69
N GLU A 118 3.64 -15.49 9.99
CA GLU A 118 4.19 -15.34 11.34
C GLU A 118 4.62 -13.88 11.56
N ALA A 119 4.67 -13.48 12.84
CA ALA A 119 5.14 -12.16 13.22
C ALA A 119 5.90 -12.19 14.54
N SER A 120 6.83 -11.26 14.71
CA SER A 120 7.57 -11.09 15.94
C SER A 120 7.57 -9.64 16.44
N ARG A 121 7.68 -9.50 17.75
CA ARG A 121 7.92 -8.22 18.44
C ARG A 121 8.76 -8.45 19.69
N ASP A 122 9.42 -7.41 20.16
CA ASP A 122 10.02 -7.40 21.49
C ASP A 122 8.92 -7.12 22.54
N PRO A 123 8.67 -8.04 23.49
CA PRO A 123 7.68 -7.80 24.54
C PRO A 123 8.08 -6.66 25.48
N GLN A 124 9.36 -6.35 25.63
CA GLN A 124 9.87 -5.27 26.49
C GLN A 124 9.36 -3.88 26.06
N GLY A 125 9.02 -3.72 24.79
CA GLY A 125 8.43 -2.48 24.30
C GLY A 125 7.06 -2.15 24.91
N ALA A 126 6.28 -3.16 25.30
CA ALA A 126 4.94 -2.99 25.83
C ALA A 126 4.81 -3.33 27.33
N ALA A 127 5.66 -4.25 27.84
CA ALA A 127 5.53 -4.81 29.19
C ALA A 127 6.69 -4.41 30.13
N HIS A 128 7.47 -3.39 29.77
CA HIS A 128 8.58 -2.90 30.58
C HIS A 128 8.08 -2.32 31.92
N LEU A 129 8.85 -2.58 32.98
CA LEU A 129 8.58 -2.04 34.31
C LEU A 129 9.82 -1.28 34.85
N PRO A 130 9.61 -0.19 35.64
CA PRO A 130 8.31 0.38 36.01
C PRO A 130 7.62 1.03 34.81
N VAL A 131 6.30 1.05 34.80
CA VAL A 131 5.44 1.47 33.65
C VAL A 131 5.64 2.92 33.21
N ASP A 132 6.16 3.77 34.06
CA ASP A 132 6.49 5.19 33.82
C ASP A 132 7.92 5.41 33.33
N ALA A 133 8.75 4.36 33.29
CA ALA A 133 10.07 4.42 32.70
C ALA A 133 10.00 4.27 31.16
N PRO A 134 10.93 4.91 30.41
CA PRO A 134 11.02 4.67 28.97
C PRO A 134 11.29 3.19 28.66
N ALA A 135 10.51 2.60 27.75
CA ALA A 135 10.71 1.22 27.31
C ALA A 135 12.05 1.09 26.55
N PRO A 136 12.79 -0.01 26.73
CA PRO A 136 14.09 -0.22 26.09
C PRO A 136 13.99 -0.52 24.58
N SER A 137 12.80 -0.86 24.11
CA SER A 137 12.53 -1.18 22.71
C SER A 137 11.21 -0.60 22.22
N VAL A 138 11.04 -0.57 20.89
CA VAL A 138 9.81 -0.03 20.28
C VAL A 138 8.67 -1.03 20.41
N SER A 139 7.51 -0.57 20.90
CA SER A 139 6.30 -1.39 21.05
C SER A 139 5.55 -1.56 19.74
N ARG A 140 6.09 -2.37 18.81
CA ARG A 140 5.46 -2.71 17.52
C ARG A 140 5.90 -4.10 17.08
N LEU A 141 5.24 -4.64 16.03
CA LEU A 141 5.81 -5.75 15.28
C LEU A 141 7.09 -5.28 14.57
N THR A 142 8.15 -6.07 14.66
CA THR A 142 9.45 -5.79 14.04
C THR A 142 9.62 -6.52 12.72
N ARG A 143 8.97 -7.69 12.59
CA ARG A 143 8.98 -8.53 11.40
C ARG A 143 7.66 -9.27 11.23
N ILE A 144 7.19 -9.36 9.97
CA ILE A 144 6.12 -10.25 9.52
C ILE A 144 6.69 -11.02 8.33
N TRP A 145 6.55 -12.36 8.32
CA TRP A 145 7.05 -13.20 7.24
C TRP A 145 6.11 -14.38 6.98
N GLY A 146 6.26 -15.00 5.82
CA GLY A 146 5.49 -16.19 5.48
C GLY A 146 5.28 -16.34 4.00
N VAL A 147 4.23 -17.07 3.64
CA VAL A 147 3.93 -17.43 2.26
C VAL A 147 2.47 -17.14 1.90
N ALA A 148 2.26 -16.84 0.61
CA ALA A 148 0.96 -16.76 -0.04
C ALA A 148 0.91 -17.81 -1.15
N ASN A 149 0.26 -18.92 -0.90
CA ASN A 149 0.09 -20.02 -1.86
C ASN A 149 -1.11 -19.70 -2.77
N VAL A 150 -0.87 -19.42 -4.05
CA VAL A 150 -1.86 -18.89 -4.98
C VAL A 150 -2.35 -19.96 -5.94
N SER A 151 -3.65 -20.24 -5.92
CA SER A 151 -4.34 -21.06 -6.93
C SER A 151 -4.85 -20.15 -8.05
N ILE A 152 -4.21 -20.23 -9.22
CA ILE A 152 -4.48 -19.36 -10.37
C ILE A 152 -4.17 -20.09 -11.67
N ASP A 153 -4.89 -19.73 -12.74
CA ASP A 153 -4.61 -20.21 -14.09
C ASP A 153 -3.71 -19.20 -14.83
N ALA A 154 -2.45 -19.12 -14.42
CA ALA A 154 -1.40 -18.27 -14.99
C ALA A 154 -0.04 -18.85 -14.64
N ASP A 155 1.04 -18.36 -15.24
CA ASP A 155 2.41 -18.77 -14.96
C ASP A 155 2.95 -18.17 -13.63
N ASP A 156 4.08 -18.70 -13.16
CA ASP A 156 4.70 -18.27 -11.91
C ASP A 156 5.20 -16.82 -11.99
N ALA A 157 5.65 -16.37 -13.14
CA ALA A 157 6.05 -14.98 -13.37
C ALA A 157 4.86 -14.01 -13.16
N THR A 158 3.66 -14.44 -13.50
CA THR A 158 2.42 -13.68 -13.23
C THR A 158 2.11 -13.64 -11.73
N ILE A 159 2.34 -14.72 -10.99
CA ILE A 159 2.16 -14.78 -9.52
C ILE A 159 3.12 -13.82 -8.84
N GLU A 160 4.41 -13.88 -9.17
CA GLU A 160 5.42 -12.96 -8.64
C GLU A 160 5.09 -11.49 -8.95
N LYS A 161 4.64 -11.21 -10.17
CA LYS A 161 4.20 -9.88 -10.58
C LYS A 161 3.01 -9.39 -9.76
N ILE A 162 2.03 -10.25 -9.49
CA ILE A 162 0.88 -9.93 -8.63
C ILE A 162 1.39 -9.58 -7.23
N GLY A 163 2.20 -10.44 -6.62
CA GLY A 163 2.75 -10.22 -5.26
C GLY A 163 3.48 -8.89 -5.14
N ARG A 164 4.36 -8.55 -6.09
CA ARG A 164 5.06 -7.27 -6.11
C ARG A 164 4.10 -6.07 -6.19
N ILE A 165 3.08 -6.13 -7.05
CA ILE A 165 2.10 -5.05 -7.20
C ILE A 165 1.22 -4.95 -5.95
N VAL A 166 0.88 -6.07 -5.31
CA VAL A 166 0.12 -6.11 -4.05
C VAL A 166 0.90 -5.42 -2.95
N HIS A 167 2.17 -5.75 -2.78
CA HIS A 167 3.04 -5.10 -1.80
C HIS A 167 3.08 -3.56 -1.97
N GLU A 168 3.11 -3.07 -3.20
CA GLU A 168 3.11 -1.63 -3.51
C GLU A 168 1.74 -0.96 -3.25
N ARG A 169 0.62 -1.69 -3.40
CA ARG A 169 -0.73 -1.11 -3.45
C ARG A 169 -1.62 -1.44 -2.25
N CYS A 170 -1.29 -2.44 -1.45
CA CYS A 170 -2.07 -2.78 -0.27
C CYS A 170 -1.93 -1.69 0.81
N PRO A 171 -3.00 -1.00 1.20
CA PRO A 171 -2.91 0.06 2.19
C PRO A 171 -2.48 -0.45 3.57
N VAL A 172 -2.87 -1.67 3.98
CA VAL A 172 -2.45 -2.24 5.28
C VAL A 172 -0.97 -2.63 5.24
N ALA A 173 -0.49 -3.27 4.16
CA ALA A 173 0.93 -3.58 4.00
C ALA A 173 1.80 -2.31 4.04
N ASN A 174 1.38 -1.26 3.35
CA ASN A 174 2.10 0.03 3.37
C ASN A 174 2.13 0.66 4.76
N MET A 175 1.06 0.58 5.54
CA MET A 175 1.05 1.05 6.94
C MET A 175 2.01 0.24 7.81
N VAL A 176 2.05 -1.08 7.65
CA VAL A 176 2.96 -1.99 8.35
C VAL A 176 4.42 -1.62 8.03
N VAL A 177 4.77 -1.51 6.75
CA VAL A 177 6.13 -1.14 6.32
C VAL A 177 6.50 0.28 6.78
N ALA A 178 5.60 1.24 6.69
CA ALA A 178 5.82 2.61 7.15
C ALA A 178 6.09 2.70 8.67
N SER A 179 5.61 1.74 9.46
CA SER A 179 5.95 1.64 10.90
C SER A 179 7.40 1.23 11.16
N GLY A 180 8.14 0.81 10.11
CA GLY A 180 9.48 0.22 10.21
C GLY A 180 9.47 -1.28 10.51
N CYS A 181 8.33 -1.97 10.32
CA CYS A 181 8.23 -3.43 10.35
C CYS A 181 8.75 -4.01 9.02
N SER A 182 9.61 -5.04 9.08
CA SER A 182 9.96 -5.83 7.89
C SER A 182 8.76 -6.69 7.48
N LEU A 183 8.40 -6.66 6.19
CA LEU A 183 7.30 -7.45 5.63
C LEU A 183 7.84 -8.31 4.48
N GLU A 184 7.85 -9.63 4.68
CA GLU A 184 8.49 -10.61 3.80
C GLU A 184 7.50 -11.74 3.47
N ILE A 185 6.63 -11.54 2.49
CA ILE A 185 5.65 -12.54 2.03
C ILE A 185 6.07 -13.07 0.68
N GLU A 186 6.40 -14.35 0.61
CA GLU A 186 6.68 -15.06 -0.63
C GLU A 186 5.37 -15.44 -1.33
N TRP A 187 5.20 -15.01 -2.57
CA TRP A 187 4.07 -15.36 -3.40
C TRP A 187 4.46 -16.50 -4.34
N ARG A 188 3.80 -17.65 -4.19
CA ARG A 188 4.11 -18.84 -4.98
C ARG A 188 2.85 -19.61 -5.37
N ARG A 189 2.98 -20.53 -6.31
CA ARG A 189 1.90 -21.42 -6.71
C ARG A 189 1.48 -22.33 -5.54
N ALA A 190 0.19 -22.51 -5.33
CA ALA A 190 -0.33 -23.53 -4.44
C ALA A 190 0.07 -24.93 -4.96
N ALA A 191 0.46 -25.84 -4.07
CA ALA A 191 0.63 -27.24 -4.43
C ALA A 191 -0.73 -27.84 -4.88
N GLU A 192 -0.67 -28.75 -5.85
CA GLU A 192 -1.85 -29.49 -6.33
C GLU A 192 -2.33 -30.52 -5.30
#